data_6560e35ac6c5d9571b34edf4da70e577
#
_entry.id   6560e35ac6c5d9571b34edf4da70e577
#
_cell.length_a   1.000
_cell.length_b   1.000
_cell.length_c   1.000
_cell.angle_alpha   90.00
_cell.angle_beta   90.00
_cell.angle_gamma   90.00
#
_symmetry.space_group_name_H-M   'P 1'
#
loop_
_entity.id
_entity.type
_entity.pdbx_description
1 polymer ?
#
loop_
_entity_poly.entity_id
_entity_poly.type
_entity_poly.pdbx_seq_one_letter_code
_entity_poly.pdbx_strand_id
1 'polypeptide(L)'
;SVLHGVAEPIFAILLQGKKKAMLGEETYCYAAAQYLVVSVDLPLSGFVVEATPEKPYLGFKLSLDPLQLCDIITAQASLNTSKKETSVRGLFVSTADALLLDCALRLTKLLDTPQDISMLAPMIIREIYYRLLMGEQGESVRQIATSGSNMQRIAEVIQLIKTDFAQPMRIESLAEQASMSPSSFHYHFKEVTSMSPLQYQKQLRLLEARRLMLSENSDASNAAYQVGYESPSQFSREYSRMFGAPPIRDIERLRIY
;
A
#
# COMPACT_ATOMS: atom_id res chain seq x y z
N SER A 1 14.06 -13.58 -0.80
CA SER A 1 14.42 -12.24 -1.32
C SER A 1 13.45 -11.19 -0.84
N VAL A 2 13.91 -9.94 -0.70
CA VAL A 2 13.05 -8.80 -0.37
C VAL A 2 12.34 -8.34 -1.64
N LEU A 3 11.01 -8.25 -1.58
CA LEU A 3 10.18 -7.67 -2.63
C LEU A 3 9.99 -6.19 -2.35
N HIS A 4 10.15 -5.36 -3.35
CA HIS A 4 9.94 -3.92 -3.30
C HIS A 4 8.88 -3.53 -4.32
N GLY A 5 7.96 -2.66 -3.96
CA GLY A 5 6.92 -2.19 -4.86
C GLY A 5 5.98 -1.18 -4.22
N VAL A 6 5.09 -0.62 -5.02
CA VAL A 6 3.98 0.21 -4.51
C VAL A 6 2.80 -0.72 -4.24
N ALA A 7 2.36 -0.77 -2.99
CA ALA A 7 1.13 -1.44 -2.61
C ALA A 7 -0.03 -0.46 -2.77
N GLU A 8 -1.02 -0.85 -3.55
CA GLU A 8 -2.31 -0.16 -3.65
C GLU A 8 -3.18 -0.47 -2.43
N PRO A 9 -4.30 0.26 -2.23
CA PRO A 9 -5.22 -0.06 -1.15
C PRO A 9 -5.67 -1.51 -1.19
N ILE A 10 -5.32 -2.26 -0.14
CA ILE A 10 -5.60 -3.70 -0.03
C ILE A 10 -5.95 -4.11 1.40
N PHE A 11 -6.72 -5.17 1.48
CA PHE A 11 -6.89 -6.02 2.63
C PHE A 11 -6.22 -7.37 2.34
N ALA A 12 -5.32 -7.82 3.21
CA ALA A 12 -4.58 -9.07 3.03
C ALA A 12 -4.56 -9.90 4.32
N ILE A 13 -5.16 -11.09 4.29
CA ILE A 13 -5.10 -12.06 5.39
C ILE A 13 -3.99 -13.06 5.12
N LEU A 14 -3.20 -13.36 6.15
CA LEU A 14 -2.25 -14.46 6.12
C LEU A 14 -2.88 -15.71 6.73
N LEU A 15 -2.89 -16.79 5.96
CA LEU A 15 -3.47 -18.08 6.36
C LEU A 15 -2.40 -19.06 6.85
N GLN A 16 -1.19 -18.97 6.29
CA GLN A 16 -0.05 -19.82 6.66
C GLN A 16 1.27 -19.09 6.41
N GLY A 17 2.23 -19.30 7.31
CA GLY A 17 3.54 -18.68 7.25
C GLY A 17 3.62 -17.37 8.04
N LYS A 18 4.67 -16.59 7.79
CA LYS A 18 4.92 -15.29 8.42
C LYS A 18 5.58 -14.34 7.44
N LYS A 19 5.17 -13.08 7.48
CA LYS A 19 5.67 -12.02 6.59
C LYS A 19 6.09 -10.80 7.37
N LYS A 20 7.10 -10.10 6.86
CA LYS A 20 7.46 -8.74 7.24
C LYS A 20 7.15 -7.78 6.11
N ALA A 21 6.55 -6.63 6.45
CA ALA A 21 6.41 -5.47 5.58
C ALA A 21 7.11 -4.28 6.23
N MET A 22 7.78 -3.47 5.41
CA MET A 22 8.53 -2.29 5.86
C MET A 22 7.99 -1.06 5.13
N LEU A 23 7.65 -0.03 5.88
CA LEU A 23 7.20 1.27 5.42
C LEU A 23 8.11 2.35 6.00
N GLY A 24 8.98 2.93 5.18
CA GLY A 24 10.02 3.82 5.70
C GLY A 24 10.94 3.09 6.68
N GLU A 25 10.99 3.58 7.93
CA GLU A 25 11.75 2.96 9.02
C GLU A 25 10.92 1.98 9.88
N GLU A 26 9.61 1.91 9.64
CA GLU A 26 8.69 1.08 10.40
C GLU A 26 8.65 -0.36 9.84
N THR A 27 8.55 -1.33 10.74
CA THR A 27 8.45 -2.75 10.39
C THR A 27 7.19 -3.36 10.96
N TYR A 28 6.42 -4.00 10.12
CA TYR A 28 5.19 -4.70 10.44
C TYR A 28 5.37 -6.20 10.24
N CYS A 29 5.21 -6.96 11.32
CA CYS A 29 5.29 -8.43 11.27
C CYS A 29 3.90 -9.00 11.47
N TYR A 30 3.48 -9.92 10.62
CA TYR A 30 2.21 -10.60 10.76
C TYR A 30 2.31 -12.07 10.33
N ALA A 31 1.49 -12.90 10.96
CA ALA A 31 1.50 -14.34 10.86
C ALA A 31 0.07 -14.86 10.56
N ALA A 32 -0.10 -16.17 10.60
CA ALA A 32 -1.40 -16.81 10.38
C ALA A 32 -2.51 -16.23 11.28
N ALA A 33 -3.71 -16.09 10.74
CA ALA A 33 -4.87 -15.44 11.33
C ALA A 33 -4.70 -13.94 11.65
N GLN A 34 -3.69 -13.28 11.07
CA GLN A 34 -3.56 -11.83 11.08
C GLN A 34 -3.78 -11.26 9.68
N TYR A 35 -4.23 -10.02 9.63
CA TYR A 35 -4.41 -9.29 8.39
C TYR A 35 -3.67 -7.96 8.41
N LEU A 36 -3.33 -7.50 7.22
CA LEU A 36 -2.75 -6.19 6.95
C LEU A 36 -3.72 -5.41 6.07
N VAL A 37 -3.93 -4.14 6.41
CA VAL A 37 -4.62 -3.17 5.55
C VAL A 37 -3.62 -2.12 5.09
N VAL A 38 -3.64 -1.82 3.80
CA VAL A 38 -3.01 -0.65 3.19
C VAL A 38 -4.13 0.25 2.71
N SER A 39 -4.13 1.50 3.16
CA SER A 39 -5.23 2.46 2.96
C SER A 39 -5.02 3.38 1.77
N VAL A 40 -3.78 3.62 1.40
CA VAL A 40 -3.35 4.48 0.29
C VAL A 40 -2.18 3.81 -0.43
N ASP A 41 -1.82 4.27 -1.63
CA ASP A 41 -0.63 3.76 -2.31
C ASP A 41 0.62 4.01 -1.48
N LEU A 42 1.31 2.94 -1.08
CA LEU A 42 2.51 3.02 -0.25
C LEU A 42 3.68 2.26 -0.89
N PRO A 43 4.87 2.87 -0.98
CA PRO A 43 6.07 2.14 -1.35
C PRO A 43 6.47 1.23 -0.18
N LEU A 44 6.24 -0.07 -0.36
CA LEU A 44 6.53 -1.10 0.63
C LEU A 44 7.68 -1.99 0.19
N SER A 45 8.45 -2.40 1.16
CA SER A 45 9.38 -3.53 1.03
C SER A 45 8.90 -4.66 1.93
N GLY A 46 9.07 -5.91 1.50
CA GLY A 46 8.64 -7.01 2.34
C GLY A 46 9.23 -8.35 1.91
N PHE A 47 9.23 -9.28 2.84
CA PHE A 47 9.68 -10.65 2.58
C PHE A 47 8.92 -11.66 3.46
N VAL A 48 8.83 -12.87 2.93
CA VAL A 48 8.30 -14.01 3.68
C VAL A 48 9.37 -14.49 4.65
N VAL A 49 9.02 -14.54 5.92
CA VAL A 49 9.93 -14.96 7.02
C VAL A 49 9.88 -16.47 7.21
N GLU A 50 8.68 -17.05 7.14
CA GLU A 50 8.46 -18.47 7.36
C GLU A 50 7.65 -19.05 6.19
N ALA A 51 8.32 -19.90 5.41
CA ALA A 51 7.70 -20.76 4.40
C ALA A 51 8.66 -21.91 4.08
N THR A 52 8.11 -23.12 3.88
CA THR A 52 8.82 -24.29 3.38
C THR A 52 8.02 -24.95 2.27
N PRO A 53 8.58 -25.86 1.47
CA PRO A 53 7.81 -26.63 0.50
C PRO A 53 6.61 -27.36 1.12
N GLU A 54 6.74 -27.87 2.35
CA GLU A 54 5.68 -28.60 3.08
C GLU A 54 4.68 -27.67 3.73
N LYS A 55 5.10 -26.42 4.06
CA LYS A 55 4.27 -25.36 4.63
C LYS A 55 4.50 -24.06 3.87
N PRO A 56 3.95 -23.95 2.65
CA PRO A 56 4.11 -22.75 1.83
C PRO A 56 3.44 -21.54 2.47
N TYR A 57 3.91 -20.36 2.08
CA TYR A 57 3.22 -19.11 2.40
C TYR A 57 1.87 -19.08 1.67
N LEU A 58 0.79 -18.93 2.43
CA LEU A 58 -0.57 -18.81 1.91
C LEU A 58 -1.22 -17.53 2.43
N GLY A 59 -1.72 -16.73 1.53
CA GLY A 59 -2.40 -15.49 1.84
C GLY A 59 -3.55 -15.22 0.88
N PHE A 60 -4.55 -14.52 1.37
CA PHE A 60 -5.68 -14.00 0.61
C PHE A 60 -5.52 -12.48 0.49
N LYS A 61 -5.72 -11.93 -0.69
CA LYS A 61 -5.68 -10.48 -0.95
C LYS A 61 -6.96 -10.02 -1.62
N LEU A 62 -7.49 -8.89 -1.16
CA LEU A 62 -8.64 -8.21 -1.73
C LEU A 62 -8.30 -6.72 -1.90
N SER A 63 -8.46 -6.17 -3.09
CA SER A 63 -8.36 -4.73 -3.32
C SER A 63 -9.49 -4.02 -2.57
N LEU A 64 -9.17 -2.92 -1.90
CA LEU A 64 -10.16 -2.09 -1.22
C LEU A 64 -10.73 -1.06 -2.21
N ASP A 65 -12.06 -1.00 -2.27
CA ASP A 65 -12.79 -0.02 -3.05
C ASP A 65 -13.37 1.06 -2.11
N PRO A 66 -12.84 2.29 -2.13
CA PRO A 66 -13.32 3.37 -1.27
C PRO A 66 -14.79 3.72 -1.50
N LEU A 67 -15.31 3.55 -2.73
CA LEU A 67 -16.72 3.84 -3.02
C LEU A 67 -17.65 2.85 -2.34
N GLN A 68 -17.33 1.56 -2.38
CA GLN A 68 -18.12 0.54 -1.69
C GLN A 68 -18.05 0.69 -0.16
N LEU A 69 -16.90 1.09 0.39
CA LEU A 69 -16.78 1.44 1.81
C LEU A 69 -17.66 2.64 2.17
N CYS A 70 -17.66 3.69 1.34
CA CYS A 70 -18.49 4.88 1.50
C CYS A 70 -19.99 4.53 1.52
N ASP A 71 -20.44 3.67 0.60
CA ASP A 71 -21.81 3.19 0.55
C ASP A 71 -22.27 2.49 1.84
N ILE A 72 -21.38 1.70 2.44
CA ILE A 72 -21.65 1.02 3.71
C ILE A 72 -21.74 2.03 4.86
N ILE A 73 -20.80 2.98 4.92
CA ILE A 73 -20.76 4.03 5.95
C ILE A 73 -22.04 4.88 5.86
N THR A 74 -22.44 5.26 4.64
CA THR A 74 -23.64 6.08 4.42
C THR A 74 -24.93 5.33 4.79
N ALA A 75 -25.00 4.03 4.50
CA ALA A 75 -26.15 3.20 4.82
C ALA A 75 -26.34 2.94 6.34
N GLN A 76 -25.28 3.15 7.12
CA GLN A 76 -25.30 2.91 8.57
C GLN A 76 -25.06 4.18 9.38
N ALA A 77 -26.14 4.79 9.89
CA ALA A 77 -26.07 6.00 10.73
C ALA A 77 -25.16 5.83 11.97
N SER A 78 -25.05 4.61 12.52
CA SER A 78 -24.18 4.29 13.66
C SER A 78 -22.68 4.39 13.33
N LEU A 79 -22.31 4.32 12.05
CA LEU A 79 -20.95 4.51 11.57
C LEU A 79 -20.60 5.97 11.32
N ASN A 80 -21.60 6.85 11.29
CA ASN A 80 -21.44 8.30 11.02
C ASN A 80 -21.08 9.13 12.27
N THR A 81 -20.72 8.53 13.38
CA THR A 81 -20.28 9.26 14.56
C THR A 81 -18.90 9.85 14.28
N SER A 82 -18.87 11.16 14.06
CA SER A 82 -17.63 11.95 13.93
C SER A 82 -16.83 11.88 15.22
N LYS A 83 -15.90 10.96 15.33
CA LYS A 83 -14.79 11.07 16.27
C LYS A 83 -13.75 12.00 15.65
N LYS A 84 -13.05 12.77 16.50
CA LYS A 84 -11.97 13.67 16.13
C LYS A 84 -11.13 13.10 14.99
N GLU A 85 -10.88 13.91 13.96
CA GLU A 85 -9.93 13.64 12.89
C GLU A 85 -8.52 13.44 13.48
N THR A 86 -8.22 12.24 13.91
CA THR A 86 -6.84 11.83 14.20
C THR A 86 -6.25 11.28 12.90
N SER A 87 -5.13 11.83 12.50
CA SER A 87 -4.37 11.28 11.37
C SER A 87 -3.94 9.85 11.74
N VAL A 88 -4.21 8.91 10.86
CA VAL A 88 -3.95 7.49 11.09
C VAL A 88 -2.92 7.00 10.08
N ARG A 89 -2.07 6.05 10.49
CA ARG A 89 -1.13 5.40 9.59
C ARG A 89 -1.86 4.74 8.43
N GLY A 90 -1.37 4.91 7.20
CA GLY A 90 -1.91 4.29 5.98
C GLY A 90 -1.68 2.79 5.87
N LEU A 91 -1.07 2.17 6.89
CA LEU A 91 -0.86 0.74 6.99
C LEU A 91 -1.01 0.31 8.45
N PHE A 92 -1.75 -0.77 8.69
CA PHE A 92 -1.86 -1.40 10.00
C PHE A 92 -2.02 -2.92 9.90
N VAL A 93 -1.73 -3.61 10.99
CA VAL A 93 -1.92 -5.05 11.17
C VAL A 93 -2.88 -5.28 12.32
N SER A 94 -3.78 -6.26 12.18
CA SER A 94 -4.68 -6.68 13.24
C SER A 94 -4.97 -8.18 13.14
N THR A 95 -5.71 -8.73 14.11
CA THR A 95 -6.09 -10.14 14.15
C THR A 95 -7.42 -10.35 13.44
N ALA A 96 -7.50 -11.36 12.57
CA ALA A 96 -8.73 -11.76 11.92
C ALA A 96 -9.55 -12.64 12.87
N ASP A 97 -10.81 -12.27 13.09
CA ASP A 97 -11.76 -13.13 13.79
C ASP A 97 -12.25 -14.29 12.89
N ALA A 98 -12.97 -15.23 13.49
CA ALA A 98 -13.48 -16.40 12.79
C ALA A 98 -14.45 -16.03 11.65
N LEU A 99 -15.19 -14.94 11.79
CA LEU A 99 -16.18 -14.50 10.80
C LEU A 99 -15.51 -13.88 9.58
N LEU A 100 -14.43 -13.12 9.80
CA LEU A 100 -13.65 -12.56 8.71
C LEU A 100 -12.89 -13.65 7.94
N LEU A 101 -12.36 -14.65 8.64
CA LEU A 101 -11.74 -15.83 8.01
C LEU A 101 -12.75 -16.66 7.21
N ASP A 102 -13.99 -16.81 7.72
CA ASP A 102 -15.07 -17.48 6.99
C ASP A 102 -15.42 -16.75 5.68
N CYS A 103 -15.50 -15.43 5.71
CA CYS A 103 -15.71 -14.63 4.49
C CYS A 103 -14.64 -14.90 3.44
N ALA A 104 -13.34 -14.90 3.83
CA ALA A 104 -12.24 -15.18 2.92
C ALA A 104 -12.33 -16.61 2.36
N LEU A 105 -12.69 -17.58 3.18
CA LEU A 105 -12.89 -18.97 2.76
C LEU A 105 -14.06 -19.10 1.76
N ARG A 106 -15.22 -18.51 2.05
CA ARG A 106 -16.39 -18.53 1.14
C ARG A 106 -16.07 -17.87 -0.18
N LEU A 107 -15.37 -16.73 -0.18
CA LEU A 107 -14.97 -16.04 -1.40
C LEU A 107 -14.00 -16.89 -2.24
N THR A 108 -13.04 -17.55 -1.59
CA THR A 108 -12.11 -18.46 -2.27
C THR A 108 -12.81 -19.68 -2.87
N LYS A 109 -13.80 -20.25 -2.16
CA LYS A 109 -14.60 -21.39 -2.65
C LYS A 109 -15.42 -21.09 -3.91
N LEU A 110 -15.75 -19.83 -4.18
CA LEU A 110 -16.41 -19.44 -5.43
C LEU A 110 -15.58 -19.74 -6.69
N LEU A 111 -14.28 -19.95 -6.55
CA LEU A 111 -13.41 -20.38 -7.65
C LEU A 111 -13.79 -21.79 -8.18
N ASP A 112 -14.42 -22.62 -7.32
CA ASP A 112 -14.94 -23.94 -7.69
C ASP A 112 -16.29 -23.85 -8.42
N THR A 113 -16.99 -22.72 -8.31
CA THR A 113 -18.29 -22.43 -8.95
C THR A 113 -18.27 -21.07 -9.66
N PRO A 114 -17.52 -20.92 -10.76
CA PRO A 114 -17.31 -19.63 -11.42
C PRO A 114 -18.60 -18.90 -11.84
N GLN A 115 -19.66 -19.64 -12.14
CA GLN A 115 -20.99 -19.10 -12.49
C GLN A 115 -21.63 -18.27 -11.35
N ASP A 116 -21.24 -18.54 -10.09
CA ASP A 116 -21.81 -17.90 -8.92
C ASP A 116 -21.04 -16.62 -8.53
N ILE A 117 -19.85 -16.42 -9.08
CA ILE A 117 -18.94 -15.30 -8.69
C ILE A 117 -19.64 -13.95 -8.87
N SER A 118 -20.29 -13.73 -10.02
CA SER A 118 -20.92 -12.44 -10.34
C SER A 118 -22.00 -12.02 -9.35
N MET A 119 -22.69 -12.98 -8.74
CA MET A 119 -23.77 -12.72 -7.77
C MET A 119 -23.28 -12.76 -6.33
N LEU A 120 -22.49 -13.76 -5.95
CA LEU A 120 -22.14 -13.99 -4.55
C LEU A 120 -20.88 -13.23 -4.10
N ALA A 121 -19.91 -13.04 -4.97
CA ALA A 121 -18.69 -12.34 -4.58
C ALA A 121 -18.95 -10.91 -4.09
N PRO A 122 -19.77 -10.06 -4.74
CA PRO A 122 -20.06 -8.73 -4.23
C PRO A 122 -20.70 -8.72 -2.84
N MET A 123 -21.54 -9.71 -2.54
CA MET A 123 -22.18 -9.83 -1.23
C MET A 123 -21.17 -10.16 -0.14
N ILE A 124 -20.27 -11.11 -0.41
CA ILE A 124 -19.23 -11.52 0.55
C ILE A 124 -18.20 -10.40 0.74
N ILE A 125 -17.82 -9.70 -0.33
CA ILE A 125 -16.91 -8.54 -0.27
C ILE A 125 -17.53 -7.43 0.59
N ARG A 126 -18.83 -7.16 0.41
CA ARG A 126 -19.56 -6.20 1.23
C ARG A 126 -19.58 -6.59 2.71
N GLU A 127 -19.72 -7.89 3.01
CA GLU A 127 -19.61 -8.40 4.38
C GLU A 127 -18.20 -8.20 4.95
N ILE A 128 -17.15 -8.47 4.19
CA ILE A 128 -15.75 -8.21 4.60
C ILE A 128 -15.57 -6.72 4.96
N TYR A 129 -16.01 -5.81 4.11
CA TYR A 129 -15.89 -4.37 4.35
C TYR A 129 -16.65 -3.94 5.60
N TYR A 130 -17.89 -4.46 5.79
CA TYR A 130 -18.66 -4.19 6.99
C TYR A 130 -17.93 -4.67 8.26
N ARG A 131 -17.36 -5.88 8.24
CA ARG A 131 -16.60 -6.42 9.37
C ARG A 131 -15.33 -5.62 9.67
N LEU A 132 -14.62 -5.16 8.66
CA LEU A 132 -13.46 -4.27 8.82
C LEU A 132 -13.86 -2.94 9.46
N LEU A 133 -14.99 -2.35 9.05
CA LEU A 133 -15.53 -1.10 9.60
C LEU A 133 -15.99 -1.24 11.06
N MET A 134 -16.50 -2.41 11.44
CA MET A 134 -16.95 -2.72 12.81
C MET A 134 -15.83 -3.26 13.70
N GLY A 135 -14.71 -3.62 13.13
CA GLY A 135 -13.57 -4.19 13.84
C GLY A 135 -12.78 -3.16 14.67
N GLU A 136 -11.76 -3.66 15.35
CA GLU A 136 -10.89 -2.88 16.25
C GLU A 136 -10.25 -1.67 15.57
N GLN A 137 -9.89 -1.80 14.28
CA GLN A 137 -9.30 -0.77 13.43
C GLN A 137 -10.32 -0.05 12.53
N GLY A 138 -11.61 -0.15 12.86
CA GLY A 138 -12.70 0.39 12.03
C GLY A 138 -12.59 1.90 11.76
N GLU A 139 -12.02 2.68 12.69
CA GLU A 139 -11.77 4.11 12.47
C GLU A 139 -10.74 4.34 11.36
N SER A 140 -9.66 3.57 11.34
CA SER A 140 -8.65 3.63 10.27
C SER A 140 -9.24 3.27 8.91
N VAL A 141 -10.14 2.26 8.88
CA VAL A 141 -10.84 1.86 7.65
C VAL A 141 -11.84 2.94 7.19
N ARG A 142 -12.57 3.57 8.12
CA ARG A 142 -13.51 4.68 7.79
C ARG A 142 -12.82 5.83 7.09
N GLN A 143 -11.61 6.21 7.51
CA GLN A 143 -10.89 7.32 6.92
C GLN A 143 -10.51 7.11 5.44
N ILE A 144 -10.44 5.86 4.97
CA ILE A 144 -10.21 5.55 3.55
C ILE A 144 -11.33 6.12 2.66
N ALA A 145 -12.56 6.09 3.15
CA ALA A 145 -13.76 6.42 2.38
C ALA A 145 -14.49 7.68 2.87
N THR A 146 -14.03 8.31 3.95
CA THR A 146 -14.65 9.54 4.46
C THR A 146 -14.20 10.73 3.64
N SER A 147 -15.16 11.35 2.94
CA SER A 147 -14.91 12.54 2.13
C SER A 147 -14.31 13.69 2.98
N GLY A 148 -13.23 14.27 2.49
CA GLY A 148 -12.53 15.37 3.16
C GLY A 148 -11.68 14.95 4.36
N SER A 149 -11.56 13.65 4.66
CA SER A 149 -10.62 13.18 5.67
C SER A 149 -9.17 13.50 5.30
N ASN A 150 -8.30 13.62 6.30
CA ASN A 150 -6.87 13.81 6.04
C ASN A 150 -6.28 12.66 5.23
N MET A 151 -6.74 11.42 5.45
CA MET A 151 -6.35 10.25 4.67
C MET A 151 -6.70 10.41 3.18
N GLN A 152 -7.93 10.82 2.86
CA GLN A 152 -8.36 11.04 1.49
C GLN A 152 -7.56 12.15 0.80
N ARG A 153 -7.39 13.29 1.46
CA ARG A 153 -6.60 14.42 0.91
C ARG A 153 -5.15 14.02 0.63
N ILE A 154 -4.54 13.24 1.51
CA ILE A 154 -3.19 12.71 1.29
C ILE A 154 -3.21 11.68 0.16
N ALA A 155 -4.21 10.79 0.07
CA ALA A 155 -4.35 9.85 -1.04
C ALA A 155 -4.44 10.55 -2.41
N GLU A 156 -5.19 11.65 -2.50
CA GLU A 156 -5.28 12.46 -3.72
C GLU A 156 -3.93 13.05 -4.13
N VAL A 157 -3.18 13.61 -3.17
CA VAL A 157 -1.83 14.11 -3.44
C VAL A 157 -0.86 12.99 -3.81
N ILE A 158 -0.97 11.82 -3.21
CA ILE A 158 -0.19 10.64 -3.60
C ILE A 158 -0.42 10.29 -5.08
N GLN A 159 -1.65 10.36 -5.59
CA GLN A 159 -1.92 10.12 -7.01
C GLN A 159 -1.25 11.17 -7.91
N LEU A 160 -1.24 12.45 -7.50
CA LEU A 160 -0.49 13.48 -8.24
C LEU A 160 1.01 13.19 -8.28
N ILE A 161 1.59 12.84 -7.13
CA ILE A 161 3.01 12.47 -7.03
C ILE A 161 3.31 11.24 -7.92
N LYS A 162 2.42 10.24 -7.95
CA LYS A 162 2.58 9.04 -8.80
C LYS A 162 2.53 9.37 -10.29
N THR A 163 1.71 10.33 -10.69
CA THR A 163 1.60 10.77 -12.09
C THR A 163 2.84 11.53 -12.53
N ASP A 164 3.36 12.42 -11.67
CA ASP A 164 4.40 13.37 -12.02
C ASP A 164 5.71 13.16 -11.25
N PHE A 165 6.00 11.94 -10.77
CA PHE A 165 7.14 11.65 -9.90
C PHE A 165 8.49 12.04 -10.51
N ALA A 166 8.63 12.04 -11.84
CA ALA A 166 9.86 12.42 -12.54
C ALA A 166 10.11 13.93 -12.50
N GLN A 167 9.08 14.76 -12.29
CA GLN A 167 9.20 16.20 -12.28
C GLN A 167 9.61 16.75 -10.90
N PRO A 168 10.24 17.95 -10.84
CA PRO A 168 10.45 18.62 -9.56
C PRO A 168 9.13 18.91 -8.85
N MET A 169 9.05 18.56 -7.55
CA MET A 169 7.88 18.85 -6.73
C MET A 169 8.03 20.16 -5.95
N ARG A 170 6.93 20.90 -5.85
CA ARG A 170 6.80 22.06 -4.96
C ARG A 170 5.85 21.68 -3.81
N ILE A 171 6.36 21.71 -2.60
CA ILE A 171 5.60 21.33 -1.41
C ILE A 171 4.38 22.25 -1.20
N GLU A 172 4.54 23.55 -1.48
CA GLU A 172 3.47 24.54 -1.39
C GLU A 172 2.29 24.17 -2.29
N SER A 173 2.57 23.75 -3.53
CA SER A 173 1.53 23.35 -4.48
C SER A 173 0.84 22.06 -4.05
N LEU A 174 1.55 21.09 -3.52
CA LEU A 174 0.95 19.87 -2.98
C LEU A 174 0.09 20.12 -1.73
N ALA A 175 0.54 21.02 -0.85
CA ALA A 175 -0.23 21.41 0.32
C ALA A 175 -1.52 22.13 -0.07
N GLU A 176 -1.48 23.01 -1.09
CA GLU A 176 -2.65 23.67 -1.66
C GLU A 176 -3.65 22.66 -2.22
N GLN A 177 -3.20 21.66 -2.99
CA GLN A 177 -4.03 20.58 -3.51
C GLN A 177 -4.70 19.79 -2.37
N ALA A 178 -3.99 19.53 -1.27
CA ALA A 178 -4.56 18.91 -0.09
C ALA A 178 -5.49 19.85 0.73
N SER A 179 -5.63 21.12 0.34
CA SER A 179 -6.30 22.16 1.14
C SER A 179 -5.74 22.26 2.56
N MET A 180 -4.41 22.24 2.68
CA MET A 180 -3.66 22.28 3.94
C MET A 180 -2.60 23.38 3.91
N SER A 181 -2.19 23.89 5.08
CA SER A 181 -0.94 24.62 5.17
C SER A 181 0.27 23.68 4.92
N PRO A 182 1.43 24.19 4.47
CA PRO A 182 2.62 23.37 4.25
C PRO A 182 3.02 22.53 5.48
N SER A 183 2.95 23.11 6.67
CA SER A 183 3.26 22.41 7.92
C SER A 183 2.26 21.30 8.23
N SER A 184 0.96 21.56 8.06
CA SER A 184 -0.10 20.57 8.26
C SER A 184 0.02 19.44 7.23
N PHE A 185 0.29 19.79 5.97
CA PHE A 185 0.53 18.82 4.91
C PHE A 185 1.72 17.88 5.23
N HIS A 186 2.86 18.44 5.60
CA HIS A 186 4.03 17.64 6.01
C HIS A 186 3.71 16.71 7.17
N TYR A 187 3.01 17.21 8.19
CA TYR A 187 2.61 16.40 9.34
C TYR A 187 1.71 15.24 8.92
N HIS A 188 0.59 15.50 8.24
CA HIS A 188 -0.36 14.45 7.84
C HIS A 188 0.22 13.49 6.80
N PHE A 189 1.03 13.98 5.86
CA PHE A 189 1.69 13.12 4.90
C PHE A 189 2.63 12.12 5.58
N LYS A 190 3.43 12.59 6.54
CA LYS A 190 4.32 11.71 7.32
C LYS A 190 3.54 10.76 8.23
N GLU A 191 2.46 11.22 8.85
CA GLU A 191 1.59 10.37 9.65
C GLU A 191 1.00 9.21 8.82
N VAL A 192 0.53 9.48 7.61
CA VAL A 192 -0.06 8.46 6.73
C VAL A 192 1.01 7.56 6.13
N THR A 193 2.11 8.11 5.61
CA THR A 193 3.07 7.39 4.76
C THR A 193 4.35 6.96 5.48
N SER A 194 4.58 7.38 6.71
CA SER A 194 5.85 7.22 7.47
C SER A 194 7.06 7.90 6.84
N MET A 195 6.85 8.78 5.85
CA MET A 195 7.94 9.46 5.16
C MET A 195 7.57 10.88 4.72
N SER A 196 8.57 11.72 4.44
CA SER A 196 8.31 13.03 3.85
C SER A 196 7.86 12.88 2.38
N PRO A 197 7.18 13.89 1.78
CA PRO A 197 6.80 13.86 0.37
C PRO A 197 7.99 13.64 -0.57
N LEU A 198 9.14 14.25 -0.29
CA LEU A 198 10.36 14.08 -1.08
C LEU A 198 10.95 12.67 -0.95
N GLN A 199 10.90 12.06 0.24
CA GLN A 199 11.31 10.67 0.42
C GLN A 199 10.38 9.71 -0.32
N TYR A 200 9.08 9.98 -0.31
CA TYR A 200 8.08 9.22 -1.04
C TYR A 200 8.35 9.28 -2.56
N GLN A 201 8.49 10.48 -3.12
CA GLN A 201 8.83 10.67 -4.55
C GLN A 201 10.13 9.92 -4.92
N LYS A 202 11.15 10.03 -4.08
CA LYS A 202 12.42 9.34 -4.30
C LYS A 202 12.24 7.82 -4.38
N GLN A 203 11.44 7.23 -3.49
CA GLN A 203 11.17 5.79 -3.54
C GLN A 203 10.44 5.39 -4.82
N LEU A 204 9.46 6.18 -5.28
CA LEU A 204 8.80 5.95 -6.56
C LEU A 204 9.78 5.98 -7.73
N ARG A 205 10.66 6.98 -7.78
CA ARG A 205 11.71 7.10 -8.82
C ARG A 205 12.61 5.85 -8.85
N LEU A 206 13.06 5.39 -7.70
CA LEU A 206 13.94 4.23 -7.61
C LEU A 206 13.22 2.92 -8.01
N LEU A 207 11.96 2.74 -7.61
CA LEU A 207 11.14 1.60 -7.99
C LEU A 207 10.90 1.59 -9.50
N GLU A 208 10.56 2.73 -10.09
CA GLU A 208 10.32 2.83 -11.52
C GLU A 208 11.61 2.65 -12.33
N ALA A 209 12.74 3.21 -11.90
CA ALA A 209 14.03 2.96 -12.55
C ALA A 209 14.37 1.47 -12.55
N ARG A 210 14.12 0.76 -11.45
CA ARG A 210 14.31 -0.70 -11.37
C ARG A 210 13.42 -1.44 -12.37
N ARG A 211 12.16 -1.03 -12.50
CA ARG A 211 11.21 -1.59 -13.49
C ARG A 211 11.73 -1.37 -14.91
N LEU A 212 12.14 -0.15 -15.27
CA LEU A 212 12.67 0.19 -16.59
C LEU A 212 13.90 -0.66 -16.96
N MET A 213 14.83 -0.81 -16.02
CA MET A 213 16.02 -1.64 -16.22
C MET A 213 15.70 -3.14 -16.38
N LEU A 214 14.66 -3.65 -15.69
CA LEU A 214 14.26 -5.05 -15.79
C LEU A 214 13.46 -5.35 -17.03
N SER A 215 12.44 -4.54 -17.35
CA SER A 215 11.46 -4.82 -18.39
C SER A 215 11.86 -4.27 -19.76
N GLU A 216 12.55 -3.12 -19.80
CA GLU A 216 12.86 -2.40 -21.03
C GLU A 216 14.36 -2.44 -21.42
N ASN A 217 15.16 -3.19 -20.65
CA ASN A 217 16.62 -3.26 -20.82
C ASN A 217 17.32 -1.89 -20.84
N SER A 218 16.72 -0.88 -20.21
CA SER A 218 17.32 0.44 -20.07
C SER A 218 18.63 0.35 -19.28
N ASP A 219 19.68 1.04 -19.72
CA ASP A 219 20.88 1.16 -18.91
C ASP A 219 20.61 2.06 -17.68
N ALA A 220 21.48 1.93 -16.65
CA ALA A 220 21.27 2.60 -15.36
C ALA A 220 21.28 4.15 -15.49
N SER A 221 22.08 4.71 -16.40
CA SER A 221 22.12 6.16 -16.60
C SER A 221 20.88 6.67 -17.29
N ASN A 222 20.41 5.97 -18.31
CA ASN A 222 19.18 6.32 -19.02
C ASN A 222 17.96 6.19 -18.10
N ALA A 223 17.87 5.09 -17.34
CA ALA A 223 16.81 4.91 -16.32
C ALA A 223 16.83 6.05 -15.29
N ALA A 224 18.01 6.47 -14.81
CA ALA A 224 18.14 7.58 -13.87
C ALA A 224 17.56 8.89 -14.44
N TYR A 225 17.90 9.24 -15.68
CA TYR A 225 17.37 10.45 -16.32
C TYR A 225 15.86 10.37 -16.56
N GLN A 226 15.36 9.23 -17.01
CA GLN A 226 13.92 9.04 -17.25
C GLN A 226 13.08 9.23 -15.99
N VAL A 227 13.60 8.84 -14.82
CA VAL A 227 12.88 9.00 -13.55
C VAL A 227 13.17 10.32 -12.84
N GLY A 228 13.89 11.25 -13.49
CA GLY A 228 14.08 12.63 -13.02
C GLY A 228 15.30 12.84 -12.12
N TYR A 229 16.31 11.96 -12.17
CA TYR A 229 17.64 12.27 -11.59
C TYR A 229 18.48 13.07 -12.57
N GLU A 230 19.12 14.12 -12.08
CA GLU A 230 20.08 14.91 -12.85
C GLU A 230 21.49 14.31 -12.82
N SER A 231 21.78 13.46 -11.85
CA SER A 231 23.09 12.84 -11.64
C SER A 231 22.98 11.32 -11.51
N PRO A 232 23.52 10.54 -12.49
CA PRO A 232 23.63 9.09 -12.38
C PRO A 232 24.42 8.61 -11.15
N SER A 233 25.39 9.40 -10.70
CA SER A 233 26.15 9.08 -9.47
C SER A 233 25.31 9.21 -8.21
N GLN A 234 24.45 10.22 -8.14
CA GLN A 234 23.47 10.35 -7.04
C GLN A 234 22.47 9.20 -7.09
N PHE A 235 21.90 8.93 -8.24
CA PHE A 235 21.00 7.80 -8.46
C PHE A 235 21.61 6.49 -7.98
N SER A 236 22.83 6.15 -8.41
CA SER A 236 23.49 4.89 -8.04
C SER A 236 23.69 4.74 -6.55
N ARG A 237 24.05 5.82 -5.83
CA ARG A 237 24.18 5.81 -4.37
C ARG A 237 22.83 5.57 -3.67
N GLU A 238 21.79 6.28 -4.10
CA GLU A 238 20.46 6.15 -3.49
C GLU A 238 19.82 4.81 -3.82
N TYR A 239 20.00 4.31 -5.04
CA TYR A 239 19.59 2.97 -5.46
C TYR A 239 20.23 1.90 -4.59
N SER A 240 21.55 1.96 -4.43
CA SER A 240 22.30 0.99 -3.61
C SER A 240 21.84 0.99 -2.15
N ARG A 241 21.47 2.17 -1.62
CA ARG A 241 20.96 2.28 -0.27
C ARG A 241 19.58 1.61 -0.13
N MET A 242 18.72 1.74 -1.12
CA MET A 242 17.37 1.16 -1.08
C MET A 242 17.36 -0.35 -1.35
N PHE A 243 18.12 -0.80 -2.35
CA PHE A 243 18.08 -2.20 -2.82
C PHE A 243 19.25 -3.07 -2.34
N GLY A 244 20.20 -2.48 -1.64
CA GLY A 244 21.36 -3.21 -1.06
C GLY A 244 22.45 -3.57 -2.07
N ALA A 245 22.32 -3.17 -3.34
CA ALA A 245 23.32 -3.41 -4.37
C ALA A 245 23.27 -2.30 -5.45
N PRO A 246 24.38 -2.02 -6.15
CA PRO A 246 24.39 -1.11 -7.29
C PRO A 246 23.41 -1.57 -8.39
N PRO A 247 22.86 -0.64 -9.21
CA PRO A 247 21.82 -0.93 -10.19
C PRO A 247 22.13 -2.15 -11.06
N ILE A 248 23.30 -2.19 -11.69
CA ILE A 248 23.68 -3.27 -12.62
C ILE A 248 23.67 -4.63 -11.91
N ARG A 249 24.32 -4.72 -10.75
CA ARG A 249 24.41 -5.98 -9.98
C ARG A 249 23.05 -6.45 -9.46
N ASP A 250 22.18 -5.52 -9.08
CA ASP A 250 20.84 -5.88 -8.63
C ASP A 250 20.00 -6.44 -9.78
N ILE A 251 20.07 -5.83 -10.96
CA ILE A 251 19.35 -6.27 -12.15
C ILE A 251 19.88 -7.62 -12.66
N GLU A 252 21.19 -7.82 -12.70
CA GLU A 252 21.79 -9.11 -13.06
C GLU A 252 21.26 -10.22 -12.13
N ARG A 253 21.27 -10.00 -10.81
CA ARG A 253 20.75 -10.96 -9.84
C ARG A 253 19.28 -11.28 -10.04
N LEU A 254 18.45 -10.30 -10.39
CA LEU A 254 17.02 -10.49 -10.57
C LEU A 254 16.65 -11.20 -11.88
N ARG A 255 17.52 -11.13 -12.90
CA ARG A 255 17.32 -11.84 -14.18
C ARG A 255 17.67 -13.32 -14.12
N ILE A 256 18.38 -13.77 -13.09
CA ILE A 256 18.77 -15.18 -12.90
C ILE A 256 17.61 -16.01 -12.32
N TYR A 257 16.56 -15.36 -11.76
CA TYR A 257 15.38 -16.01 -11.17
C TYR A 257 14.15 -15.80 -12.06
#